data_195c51d37bd41d563dc4a0476dcefaf2
#
_entry.id   195c51d37bd41d563dc4a0476dcefaf2
#
_cell.length_a   1.000
_cell.length_b   1.000
_cell.length_c   1.000
_cell.angle_alpha   90.00
_cell.angle_beta   90.00
_cell.angle_gamma   90.00
#
_symmetry.space_group_name_H-M   'P 1'
#
loop_
_entity.id
_entity.type
_entity.pdbx_description
1 polymer ?
#
loop_
_entity_poly.entity_id
_entity_poly.type
_entity_poly.pdbx_seq_one_letter_code
_entity_poly.pdbx_strand_id
1 'polypeptide(L)'
;MRGVWRIQQASLLLTSIALWAPQLWAQDAPAPSASAVIHADRPGATIDRHIYGQFAEHLGRGIYEGVWVGEHSSIPNTRGFRNDVVAALRDLHVPVVRWPGGCFADEYHWRDGIGPRAKRRVTLNTNWGGVPETNEFGTHEFLDFAELIGADAYINGNLGTGSAAEMAEWLQYMTSDRATSLTAERARNGHPGPWKIAYFAVGNEAWGCGGNMTPDHYVQLFRQSATFLKAPEGTRPTIIASGGNDDDTSWTEALSSQVPAREIGAISFHFYTIPGDTWKNKGPATGFGEDQWISTFAHTLRMEDFITRNSAVLDKHDPGKKISFAVDEWGTWYDPGAGLEPGFLYQQNTLRDALVAAINLNIFHHHADRVRLAAIAQMVNVLQAMILTKGREMLLTPTYYTFRMFRAFQDATLLPTYLQTPQYSLGTVAVPAVSISAARTGGGAIVVALVNVDPNQAIPLSATIPGASAQRVTGEMLSAPTMDAHNTFEDPYSVYSTPFTGASVNGGVLSLTLPAKSIVVLSLQ
;
A
#
# COMPACT_ATOMS: atom_id res chain seq x y z
N MET A 1 104.27 -28.30 -8.32
CA MET A 1 104.58 -27.15 -9.17
C MET A 1 103.49 -27.02 -10.23
N ARG A 2 102.88 -25.98 -10.27
CA ARG A 2 101.74 -25.37 -10.93
C ARG A 2 101.40 -25.91 -12.35
N GLY A 3 100.24 -26.53 -12.52
CA GLY A 3 99.60 -26.84 -13.79
C GLY A 3 98.37 -26.02 -13.94
N VAL A 4 98.34 -25.24 -15.01
CA VAL A 4 97.22 -24.34 -15.43
C VAL A 4 96.31 -25.13 -16.35
N TRP A 5 95.01 -25.24 -15.99
CA TRP A 5 94.01 -25.79 -16.86
C TRP A 5 93.19 -24.65 -17.49
N ARG A 6 93.09 -24.64 -18.82
CA ARG A 6 92.31 -23.74 -19.65
C ARG A 6 90.86 -24.31 -19.69
N ILE A 7 89.86 -23.48 -19.39
CA ILE A 7 88.43 -23.77 -19.55
C ILE A 7 88.03 -23.18 -20.91
N GLN A 8 87.53 -24.03 -21.79
CA GLN A 8 86.86 -23.62 -23.05
C GLN A 8 85.46 -23.19 -22.70
N GLN A 9 85.04 -22.01 -23.18
CA GLN A 9 83.65 -21.52 -23.15
C GLN A 9 82.88 -22.11 -24.32
N ALA A 10 81.84 -22.87 -24.06
CA ALA A 10 80.81 -23.27 -25.04
C ALA A 10 79.67 -22.26 -25.00
N SER A 11 79.47 -21.58 -26.11
CA SER A 11 78.32 -20.65 -26.32
C SER A 11 77.07 -21.45 -26.60
N LEU A 12 76.10 -21.42 -25.69
CA LEU A 12 74.74 -21.92 -25.92
C LEU A 12 73.90 -20.81 -26.57
N LEU A 13 73.44 -21.02 -27.79
CA LEU A 13 72.42 -20.25 -28.45
C LEU A 13 71.06 -20.63 -27.88
N LEU A 14 70.43 -19.73 -27.08
CA LEU A 14 69.05 -19.80 -26.66
C LEU A 14 68.11 -19.26 -27.77
N THR A 15 67.41 -20.15 -28.46
CA THR A 15 66.30 -19.82 -29.34
C THR A 15 65.07 -19.56 -28.49
N SER A 16 64.64 -18.30 -28.42
CA SER A 16 63.38 -17.89 -27.79
C SER A 16 62.18 -18.25 -28.65
N ILE A 17 61.45 -19.29 -28.29
CA ILE A 17 60.13 -19.61 -28.84
C ILE A 17 59.13 -18.66 -28.19
N ALA A 18 58.64 -17.67 -28.91
CA ALA A 18 57.51 -16.83 -28.48
C ALA A 18 56.23 -17.68 -28.56
N LEU A 19 55.73 -18.11 -27.41
CA LEU A 19 54.39 -18.70 -27.30
C LEU A 19 53.36 -17.57 -27.47
N TRP A 20 52.69 -17.53 -28.59
CA TRP A 20 51.48 -16.77 -28.79
C TRP A 20 50.36 -17.45 -28.01
N ALA A 21 50.01 -16.91 -26.83
CA ALA A 21 48.76 -17.25 -26.13
C ALA A 21 47.61 -16.58 -26.91
N PRO A 22 46.56 -17.31 -27.32
CA PRO A 22 45.39 -16.69 -27.88
C PRO A 22 44.74 -15.84 -26.78
N GLN A 23 44.62 -14.51 -27.02
CA GLN A 23 43.74 -13.65 -26.22
C GLN A 23 42.31 -14.19 -26.42
N LEU A 24 41.80 -14.94 -25.44
CA LEU A 24 40.39 -15.16 -25.29
C LEU A 24 39.73 -13.81 -25.05
N TRP A 25 39.09 -13.27 -26.07
CA TRP A 25 38.18 -12.16 -25.93
C TRP A 25 37.08 -12.66 -24.97
N ALA A 26 37.04 -12.12 -23.77
CA ALA A 26 35.86 -12.25 -22.91
C ALA A 26 34.71 -11.69 -23.75
N GLN A 27 33.83 -12.56 -24.21
CA GLN A 27 32.54 -12.11 -24.73
C GLN A 27 31.85 -11.41 -23.56
N ASP A 28 31.66 -10.11 -23.71
CA ASP A 28 30.84 -9.37 -22.73
C ASP A 28 29.53 -10.12 -22.60
N ALA A 29 29.21 -10.53 -21.35
CA ALA A 29 27.93 -11.14 -21.09
C ALA A 29 26.84 -10.18 -21.59
N PRO A 30 25.83 -10.64 -22.31
CA PRO A 30 24.77 -9.77 -22.80
C PRO A 30 24.21 -8.96 -21.64
N ALA A 31 24.01 -7.65 -21.86
CA ALA A 31 23.45 -6.77 -20.84
C ALA A 31 22.16 -7.37 -20.28
N PRO A 32 21.94 -7.31 -18.96
CA PRO A 32 20.76 -7.89 -18.34
C PRO A 32 19.49 -7.33 -18.97
N SER A 33 18.59 -8.20 -19.40
CA SER A 33 17.33 -7.82 -20.05
C SER A 33 16.16 -8.59 -19.45
N ALA A 34 14.96 -8.00 -19.51
CA ALA A 34 13.73 -8.62 -19.09
C ALA A 34 12.85 -8.97 -20.31
N SER A 35 12.08 -10.04 -20.18
CA SER A 35 11.04 -10.39 -21.15
C SER A 35 9.74 -10.75 -20.45
N ALA A 36 8.61 -10.41 -21.08
CA ALA A 36 7.30 -10.72 -20.53
C ALA A 36 6.31 -11.21 -21.59
N VAL A 37 5.28 -11.92 -21.11
CA VAL A 37 4.07 -12.23 -21.89
C VAL A 37 2.88 -11.65 -21.11
N ILE A 38 2.09 -10.79 -21.77
CA ILE A 38 0.88 -10.18 -21.20
C ILE A 38 -0.32 -10.79 -21.93
N HIS A 39 -1.09 -11.64 -21.27
CA HIS A 39 -2.20 -12.36 -21.88
C HIS A 39 -3.46 -11.51 -22.03
N ALA A 40 -3.55 -10.68 -23.07
CA ALA A 40 -4.76 -9.96 -23.40
C ALA A 40 -5.88 -10.86 -23.98
N ASP A 41 -5.54 -12.08 -24.37
CA ASP A 41 -6.43 -13.15 -24.84
C ASP A 41 -7.08 -13.95 -23.71
N ARG A 42 -6.60 -13.80 -22.47
CA ARG A 42 -7.07 -14.57 -21.29
C ARG A 42 -7.30 -13.64 -20.10
N PRO A 43 -8.35 -12.77 -20.13
CA PRO A 43 -8.60 -11.83 -19.04
C PRO A 43 -8.88 -12.56 -17.71
N GLY A 44 -8.33 -12.02 -16.63
CA GLY A 44 -8.49 -12.50 -15.26
C GLY A 44 -9.64 -11.82 -14.51
N ALA A 45 -9.49 -11.70 -13.18
CA ALA A 45 -10.46 -11.01 -12.32
C ALA A 45 -10.45 -9.50 -12.54
N THR A 46 -11.51 -8.84 -12.11
CA THR A 46 -11.54 -7.37 -12.01
C THR A 46 -10.69 -6.92 -10.83
N ILE A 47 -9.83 -5.96 -11.06
CA ILE A 47 -9.07 -5.27 -10.02
C ILE A 47 -10.04 -4.33 -9.31
N ASP A 48 -10.43 -4.67 -8.08
CA ASP A 48 -11.35 -3.86 -7.30
C ASP A 48 -10.72 -2.50 -6.98
N ARG A 49 -11.45 -1.41 -7.25
CA ARG A 49 -10.94 -0.06 -6.97
C ARG A 49 -10.53 0.14 -5.51
N HIS A 50 -11.16 -0.57 -4.57
CA HIS A 50 -10.91 -0.41 -3.14
C HIS A 50 -9.53 -0.89 -2.68
N ILE A 51 -8.73 -1.54 -3.55
CA ILE A 51 -7.30 -1.76 -3.25
C ILE A 51 -6.47 -0.46 -3.23
N TYR A 52 -7.04 0.64 -3.75
CA TYR A 52 -6.45 1.99 -3.71
C TYR A 52 -6.93 2.82 -2.53
N GLY A 53 -7.49 2.17 -1.52
CA GLY A 53 -8.01 2.78 -0.30
C GLY A 53 -6.93 3.47 0.53
N GLN A 54 -7.42 4.33 1.43
CA GLN A 54 -6.60 5.12 2.33
C GLN A 54 -6.98 4.81 3.78
N PHE A 55 -6.02 4.92 4.67
CA PHE A 55 -6.22 4.76 6.10
C PHE A 55 -6.06 6.10 6.82
N ALA A 56 -7.01 6.43 7.67
CA ALA A 56 -7.05 7.63 8.51
C ALA A 56 -7.30 7.23 9.95
N GLU A 57 -6.38 7.57 10.83
CA GLU A 57 -6.43 7.27 12.25
C GLU A 57 -6.27 8.53 13.09
N HIS A 58 -6.87 8.58 14.27
CA HIS A 58 -6.58 9.59 15.29
C HIS A 58 -5.16 9.38 15.84
N LEU A 59 -4.17 9.67 15.02
CA LEU A 59 -2.76 9.46 15.26
C LEU A 59 -1.97 10.69 14.81
N GLY A 60 -1.15 11.23 15.70
CA GLY A 60 -0.28 12.35 15.40
C GLY A 60 -1.03 13.53 14.78
N ARG A 61 -0.60 13.92 13.57
CA ARG A 61 -1.24 14.99 12.79
C ARG A 61 -1.99 14.47 11.56
N GLY A 62 -2.45 13.20 11.58
CA GLY A 62 -3.19 12.60 10.47
C GLY A 62 -4.58 13.24 10.31
N ILE A 63 -5.34 13.32 11.38
CA ILE A 63 -6.67 13.95 11.39
C ILE A 63 -6.54 15.45 11.65
N TYR A 64 -6.16 15.84 12.87
CA TYR A 64 -5.99 17.26 13.24
C TYR A 64 -4.75 17.84 12.55
N GLU A 65 -4.87 19.07 12.00
CA GLU A 65 -3.87 19.74 11.15
C GLU A 65 -3.63 19.09 9.78
N GLY A 66 -3.88 17.80 9.64
CA GLY A 66 -3.77 17.04 8.40
C GLY A 66 -5.03 17.18 7.53
N VAL A 67 -6.10 16.50 7.90
CA VAL A 67 -7.39 16.55 7.21
C VAL A 67 -8.27 17.68 7.74
N TRP A 68 -8.33 17.81 9.06
CA TRP A 68 -9.22 18.68 9.80
C TRP A 68 -8.47 19.83 10.48
N VAL A 69 -8.91 21.06 10.22
CA VAL A 69 -8.34 22.28 10.82
C VAL A 69 -9.39 23.11 11.57
N GLY A 70 -10.64 22.66 11.56
CA GLY A 70 -11.77 23.40 12.14
C GLY A 70 -12.29 24.51 11.20
N GLU A 71 -13.59 24.80 11.34
CA GLU A 71 -14.30 25.75 10.45
C GLU A 71 -13.78 27.18 10.55
N HIS A 72 -13.23 27.55 11.70
CA HIS A 72 -12.72 28.91 11.99
C HIS A 72 -11.21 29.08 11.71
N SER A 73 -10.57 28.05 11.17
CA SER A 73 -9.15 28.12 10.82
C SER A 73 -8.87 29.15 9.74
N SER A 74 -7.71 29.82 9.85
CA SER A 74 -7.20 30.68 8.78
C SER A 74 -6.64 29.89 7.59
N ILE A 75 -6.48 28.57 7.70
CA ILE A 75 -6.14 27.68 6.59
C ILE A 75 -7.39 27.52 5.72
N PRO A 76 -7.30 27.65 4.38
CA PRO A 76 -8.44 27.47 3.50
C PRO A 76 -9.12 26.13 3.70
N ASN A 77 -10.38 26.16 4.09
CA ASN A 77 -11.15 24.95 4.41
C ASN A 77 -12.60 25.03 3.96
N THR A 78 -13.23 23.88 3.81
CA THR A 78 -14.67 23.72 3.60
C THR A 78 -15.22 22.91 4.77
N ARG A 79 -16.03 23.52 5.63
CA ARG A 79 -16.58 22.86 6.82
C ARG A 79 -15.50 22.28 7.76
N GLY A 80 -14.32 22.92 7.83
CA GLY A 80 -13.17 22.49 8.63
C GLY A 80 -12.19 21.56 7.92
N PHE A 81 -12.53 21.00 6.77
CA PHE A 81 -11.63 20.14 5.97
C PHE A 81 -10.71 20.99 5.09
N ARG A 82 -9.42 20.72 5.09
CA ARG A 82 -8.44 21.42 4.24
C ARG A 82 -8.78 21.26 2.76
N ASN A 83 -8.94 22.39 2.07
CA ASN A 83 -9.30 22.38 0.65
C ASN A 83 -8.21 21.79 -0.25
N ASP A 84 -6.94 22.01 0.07
CA ASP A 84 -5.80 21.47 -0.64
C ASP A 84 -5.74 19.93 -0.54
N VAL A 85 -5.90 19.39 0.66
CA VAL A 85 -5.95 17.94 0.92
C VAL A 85 -7.14 17.30 0.20
N VAL A 86 -8.33 17.90 0.32
CA VAL A 86 -9.54 17.42 -0.39
C VAL A 86 -9.32 17.39 -1.90
N ALA A 87 -8.70 18.43 -2.48
CA ALA A 87 -8.43 18.49 -3.92
C ALA A 87 -7.46 17.38 -4.36
N ALA A 88 -6.39 17.14 -3.59
CA ALA A 88 -5.41 16.10 -3.88
C ALA A 88 -6.03 14.69 -3.81
N LEU A 89 -6.86 14.40 -2.81
CA LEU A 89 -7.52 13.09 -2.66
C LEU A 89 -8.59 12.85 -3.74
N ARG A 90 -9.27 13.90 -4.19
CA ARG A 90 -10.17 13.83 -5.35
C ARG A 90 -9.42 13.53 -6.65
N ASP A 91 -8.24 14.12 -6.86
CA ASP A 91 -7.41 13.83 -8.03
C ASP A 91 -6.95 12.36 -8.04
N LEU A 92 -6.67 11.78 -6.88
CA LEU A 92 -6.37 10.35 -6.76
C LEU A 92 -7.57 9.44 -7.04
N HIS A 93 -8.80 9.97 -7.04
CA HIS A 93 -10.03 9.17 -7.05
C HIS A 93 -10.03 8.14 -5.91
N VAL A 94 -9.71 8.59 -4.68
CA VAL A 94 -9.68 7.71 -3.51
C VAL A 94 -11.00 6.98 -3.37
N PRO A 95 -11.02 5.64 -3.46
CA PRO A 95 -12.29 4.91 -3.53
C PRO A 95 -12.89 4.59 -2.16
N VAL A 96 -12.06 4.52 -1.12
CA VAL A 96 -12.49 4.18 0.25
C VAL A 96 -11.51 4.76 1.28
N VAL A 97 -12.03 5.18 2.43
CA VAL A 97 -11.23 5.58 3.59
C VAL A 97 -11.65 4.76 4.80
N ARG A 98 -10.67 4.14 5.47
CA ARG A 98 -10.81 3.42 6.74
C ARG A 98 -10.61 4.38 7.90
N TRP A 99 -11.54 4.39 8.89
CA TRP A 99 -11.54 5.25 10.08
C TRP A 99 -12.33 4.56 11.22
N PRO A 100 -12.13 4.83 12.54
CA PRO A 100 -11.37 5.92 13.16
C PRO A 100 -9.91 5.60 13.40
N GLY A 101 -9.47 4.38 13.10
CA GLY A 101 -8.11 3.97 13.32
C GLY A 101 -7.88 2.48 13.19
N GLY A 102 -6.64 2.11 13.48
CA GLY A 102 -6.18 0.78 13.81
C GLY A 102 -6.31 0.56 15.32
N CYS A 103 -5.18 0.66 16.06
CA CYS A 103 -5.21 0.50 17.53
C CYS A 103 -6.13 1.48 18.24
N PHE A 104 -6.25 2.71 17.74
CA PHE A 104 -7.17 3.70 18.33
C PHE A 104 -8.64 3.25 18.23
N ALA A 105 -9.03 2.50 17.20
CA ALA A 105 -10.41 2.06 17.04
C ALA A 105 -10.93 1.22 18.23
N ASP A 106 -10.04 0.42 18.84
CA ASP A 106 -10.41 -0.47 19.96
C ASP A 106 -10.44 0.22 21.34
N GLU A 107 -10.17 1.54 21.40
CA GLU A 107 -10.44 2.40 22.54
C GLU A 107 -11.43 3.55 22.23
N TYR A 108 -11.89 3.68 20.95
CA TYR A 108 -12.79 4.73 20.51
C TYR A 108 -14.26 4.39 20.79
N HIS A 109 -14.94 5.25 21.55
CA HIS A 109 -16.38 5.17 21.79
C HIS A 109 -17.11 6.20 20.92
N TRP A 110 -17.84 5.74 19.92
CA TRP A 110 -18.44 6.59 18.88
C TRP A 110 -19.37 7.70 19.41
N ARG A 111 -20.01 7.47 20.57
CA ARG A 111 -20.87 8.48 21.21
C ARG A 111 -20.10 9.71 21.72
N ASP A 112 -18.80 9.56 22.00
CA ASP A 112 -17.94 10.67 22.39
C ASP A 112 -17.68 11.62 21.19
N GLY A 113 -17.80 11.12 19.95
CA GLY A 113 -17.57 11.86 18.71
C GLY A 113 -18.85 12.37 18.01
N ILE A 114 -20.00 12.43 18.68
CA ILE A 114 -21.25 12.95 18.10
C ILE A 114 -21.84 14.11 18.91
N GLY A 115 -22.81 14.82 18.32
CA GLY A 115 -23.44 15.99 18.95
C GLY A 115 -22.58 17.25 18.90
N PRO A 116 -22.95 18.31 19.66
CA PRO A 116 -22.24 19.58 19.65
C PRO A 116 -20.79 19.43 20.12
N ARG A 117 -19.81 19.82 19.29
CA ARG A 117 -18.35 19.65 19.53
C ARG A 117 -17.91 20.15 20.92
N ALA A 118 -18.39 21.31 21.34
CA ALA A 118 -18.05 21.87 22.66
C ALA A 118 -18.55 21.03 23.87
N LYS A 119 -19.38 20.00 23.63
CA LYS A 119 -19.91 19.10 24.67
C LYS A 119 -19.35 17.68 24.54
N ARG A 120 -18.54 17.42 23.53
CA ARG A 120 -17.93 16.10 23.34
C ARG A 120 -16.92 15.82 24.45
N ARG A 121 -16.84 14.57 24.83
CA ARG A 121 -15.90 14.13 25.87
C ARG A 121 -14.47 14.24 25.33
N VAL A 122 -13.57 14.80 26.13
CA VAL A 122 -12.13 14.72 25.89
C VAL A 122 -11.62 13.43 26.53
N THR A 123 -11.01 12.58 25.73
CA THR A 123 -10.45 11.28 26.15
C THR A 123 -8.92 11.32 26.04
N LEU A 124 -8.25 10.25 26.44
CA LEU A 124 -6.82 10.09 26.27
C LEU A 124 -6.58 9.09 25.13
N ASN A 125 -5.83 9.47 24.12
CA ASN A 125 -5.32 8.54 23.11
C ASN A 125 -4.13 7.79 23.70
N THR A 126 -4.36 6.59 24.21
CA THR A 126 -3.33 5.84 24.95
C THR A 126 -2.34 5.15 24.03
N ASN A 127 -2.76 4.84 22.79
CA ASN A 127 -1.93 4.16 21.82
C ASN A 127 -0.94 5.12 21.15
N TRP A 128 -1.34 6.37 20.89
CA TRP A 128 -0.55 7.28 20.06
C TRP A 128 -0.18 8.57 20.79
N GLY A 129 1.02 8.58 21.36
CA GLY A 129 1.60 9.76 21.99
C GLY A 129 1.04 10.13 23.37
N GLY A 130 0.04 9.43 23.90
CA GLY A 130 -0.57 9.76 25.19
C GLY A 130 -1.19 11.16 25.25
N VAL A 131 -1.77 11.62 24.13
CA VAL A 131 -2.30 12.98 24.00
C VAL A 131 -3.81 13.04 24.24
N PRO A 132 -4.35 14.19 24.68
CA PRO A 132 -5.80 14.39 24.74
C PRO A 132 -6.43 14.30 23.35
N GLU A 133 -7.49 13.49 23.23
CA GLU A 133 -8.35 13.42 22.05
C GLU A 133 -9.64 14.21 22.32
N THR A 134 -9.86 15.27 21.56
CA THR A 134 -10.98 16.19 21.75
C THR A 134 -12.30 15.68 21.15
N ASN A 135 -12.21 14.64 20.30
CA ASN A 135 -13.36 14.09 19.57
C ASN A 135 -14.09 15.13 18.68
N GLU A 136 -13.42 16.24 18.30
CA GLU A 136 -14.00 17.23 17.39
C GLU A 136 -14.24 16.69 15.99
N PHE A 137 -13.43 15.70 15.59
CA PHE A 137 -13.61 14.92 14.38
C PHE A 137 -14.19 13.55 14.76
N GLY A 138 -15.47 13.36 14.49
CA GLY A 138 -16.18 12.14 14.83
C GLY A 138 -16.97 11.59 13.64
N THR A 139 -18.03 10.82 13.94
CA THR A 139 -18.84 10.13 12.91
C THR A 139 -19.33 11.05 11.80
N HIS A 140 -19.89 12.22 12.16
CA HIS A 140 -20.43 13.15 11.17
C HIS A 140 -19.33 13.78 10.32
N GLU A 141 -18.24 14.22 10.95
CA GLU A 141 -17.12 14.80 10.26
C GLU A 141 -16.45 13.80 9.31
N PHE A 142 -16.27 12.56 9.74
CA PHE A 142 -15.71 11.53 8.88
C PHE A 142 -16.59 11.23 7.66
N LEU A 143 -17.88 11.04 7.86
CA LEU A 143 -18.80 10.70 6.76
C LEU A 143 -18.99 11.88 5.81
N ASP A 144 -19.04 13.11 6.33
CA ASP A 144 -19.00 14.34 5.51
C ASP A 144 -17.73 14.45 4.68
N PHE A 145 -16.58 14.09 5.27
CA PHE A 145 -15.30 14.07 4.56
C PHE A 145 -15.28 13.02 3.45
N ALA A 146 -15.72 11.80 3.73
CA ALA A 146 -15.79 10.73 2.73
C ALA A 146 -16.69 11.13 1.54
N GLU A 147 -17.88 11.69 1.80
CA GLU A 147 -18.74 12.24 0.76
C GLU A 147 -18.06 13.38 -0.01
N LEU A 148 -17.36 14.28 0.68
CA LEU A 148 -16.70 15.42 0.07
C LEU A 148 -15.60 15.01 -0.91
N ILE A 149 -14.86 13.93 -0.65
CA ILE A 149 -13.84 13.41 -1.57
C ILE A 149 -14.40 12.39 -2.56
N GLY A 150 -15.62 11.90 -2.37
CA GLY A 150 -16.28 10.90 -3.22
C GLY A 150 -15.86 9.47 -2.91
N ALA A 151 -15.42 9.19 -1.67
CA ALA A 151 -14.98 7.88 -1.21
C ALA A 151 -16.09 7.13 -0.47
N ASP A 152 -16.07 5.80 -0.56
CA ASP A 152 -16.86 4.93 0.31
C ASP A 152 -16.29 4.96 1.75
N ALA A 153 -17.17 4.81 2.74
CA ALA A 153 -16.79 4.78 4.14
C ALA A 153 -16.50 3.34 4.62
N TYR A 154 -15.36 3.16 5.26
CA TYR A 154 -14.98 1.95 5.97
C TYR A 154 -14.83 2.30 7.46
N ILE A 155 -15.74 1.77 8.28
CA ILE A 155 -15.78 1.97 9.72
C ILE A 155 -15.11 0.80 10.43
N ASN A 156 -14.17 1.10 11.33
CA ASN A 156 -13.56 0.11 12.20
C ASN A 156 -14.22 0.14 13.59
N GLY A 157 -14.93 -0.93 13.96
CA GLY A 157 -15.68 -1.03 15.21
C GLY A 157 -14.80 -1.42 16.39
N ASN A 158 -15.13 -0.89 17.58
CA ASN A 158 -14.41 -1.16 18.83
C ASN A 158 -14.79 -2.53 19.39
N LEU A 159 -13.91 -3.51 19.32
CA LEU A 159 -14.03 -4.81 19.95
C LEU A 159 -13.24 -4.90 21.26
N GLY A 160 -12.17 -4.10 21.40
CA GLY A 160 -11.26 -4.12 22.54
C GLY A 160 -11.91 -3.67 23.85
N THR A 161 -12.43 -2.45 23.89
CA THR A 161 -13.09 -1.87 25.09
C THR A 161 -14.59 -1.66 24.91
N GLY A 162 -15.11 -1.81 23.68
CA GLY A 162 -16.51 -1.67 23.34
C GLY A 162 -17.33 -2.96 23.53
N SER A 163 -18.48 -3.00 22.88
CA SER A 163 -19.38 -4.14 22.94
C SER A 163 -20.10 -4.38 21.62
N ALA A 164 -20.64 -5.59 21.42
CA ALA A 164 -21.51 -5.90 20.28
C ALA A 164 -22.74 -4.98 20.21
N ALA A 165 -23.29 -4.57 21.36
CA ALA A 165 -24.41 -3.63 21.41
C ALA A 165 -23.99 -2.23 20.93
N GLU A 166 -22.83 -1.73 21.36
CA GLU A 166 -22.30 -0.43 20.95
C GLU A 166 -22.03 -0.37 19.43
N MET A 167 -21.39 -1.40 18.87
CA MET A 167 -21.18 -1.51 17.43
C MET A 167 -22.50 -1.57 16.64
N ALA A 168 -23.49 -2.33 17.13
CA ALA A 168 -24.79 -2.44 16.50
C ALA A 168 -25.57 -1.11 16.54
N GLU A 169 -25.53 -0.38 17.68
CA GLU A 169 -26.12 0.95 17.78
C GLU A 169 -25.45 1.96 16.86
N TRP A 170 -24.11 1.91 16.72
CA TRP A 170 -23.38 2.78 15.82
C TRP A 170 -23.76 2.54 14.36
N LEU A 171 -23.80 1.27 13.92
CA LEU A 171 -24.26 0.92 12.59
C LEU A 171 -25.70 1.36 12.35
N GLN A 172 -26.61 1.13 13.33
CA GLN A 172 -27.99 1.59 13.25
C GLN A 172 -28.10 3.13 13.18
N TYR A 173 -27.30 3.85 13.98
CA TYR A 173 -27.24 5.31 13.96
C TYR A 173 -26.89 5.83 12.55
N MET A 174 -25.92 5.20 11.91
CA MET A 174 -25.48 5.62 10.59
C MET A 174 -26.44 5.22 9.45
N THR A 175 -26.99 4.00 9.49
CA THR A 175 -27.62 3.39 8.31
C THR A 175 -29.14 3.26 8.36
N SER A 176 -29.78 3.39 9.54
CA SER A 176 -31.23 3.19 9.64
C SER A 176 -32.01 4.36 9.05
N ASP A 177 -33.09 4.03 8.30
CA ASP A 177 -34.11 4.95 7.81
C ASP A 177 -35.40 4.92 8.68
N ARG A 178 -35.45 4.03 9.70
CA ARG A 178 -36.62 3.84 10.56
C ARG A 178 -36.67 4.89 11.66
N ALA A 179 -37.86 5.37 12.00
CA ALA A 179 -38.06 6.31 13.11
C ALA A 179 -37.72 5.66 14.45
N THR A 180 -36.55 5.93 14.97
CA THR A 180 -36.05 5.45 16.27
C THR A 180 -35.42 6.60 17.05
N SER A 181 -35.12 6.38 18.33
CA SER A 181 -34.39 7.36 19.14
C SER A 181 -33.02 7.71 18.53
N LEU A 182 -32.32 6.72 17.94
CA LEU A 182 -31.01 6.92 17.30
C LEU A 182 -31.10 7.76 16.03
N THR A 183 -32.10 7.51 15.17
CA THR A 183 -32.28 8.32 13.95
C THR A 183 -32.76 9.73 14.25
N ALA A 184 -33.58 9.90 15.31
CA ALA A 184 -33.97 11.21 15.80
C ALA A 184 -32.74 11.97 16.39
N GLU A 185 -31.84 11.28 17.05
CA GLU A 185 -30.58 11.84 17.56
C GLU A 185 -29.68 12.26 16.40
N ARG A 186 -29.49 11.41 15.37
CA ARG A 186 -28.74 11.74 14.17
C ARG A 186 -29.29 13.00 13.49
N ALA A 187 -30.62 13.09 13.36
CA ALA A 187 -31.26 14.26 12.77
C ALA A 187 -31.02 15.55 13.58
N ARG A 188 -31.11 15.47 14.94
CA ARG A 188 -30.77 16.60 15.80
C ARG A 188 -29.31 17.00 15.71
N ASN A 189 -28.42 16.06 15.43
CA ASN A 189 -26.99 16.30 15.21
C ASN A 189 -26.68 16.80 13.79
N GLY A 190 -27.70 17.06 12.97
CA GLY A 190 -27.54 17.75 11.68
C GLY A 190 -27.65 16.86 10.44
N HIS A 191 -27.85 15.53 10.57
CA HIS A 191 -27.97 14.64 9.42
C HIS A 191 -29.25 13.78 9.51
N PRO A 192 -30.36 14.19 8.86
CA PRO A 192 -31.64 13.48 8.97
C PRO A 192 -31.69 12.15 8.21
N GLY A 193 -30.94 12.01 7.10
CA GLY A 193 -30.92 10.80 6.27
C GLY A 193 -29.92 9.75 6.75
N PRO A 194 -30.00 8.50 6.28
CA PRO A 194 -28.96 7.51 6.47
C PRO A 194 -27.75 7.78 5.58
N TRP A 195 -26.57 7.33 6.03
CA TRP A 195 -25.37 7.21 5.18
C TRP A 195 -25.26 5.79 4.63
N LYS A 196 -24.51 5.66 3.54
CA LYS A 196 -24.07 4.38 3.00
C LYS A 196 -22.72 4.03 3.62
N ILE A 197 -22.64 2.90 4.33
CA ILE A 197 -21.41 2.33 4.86
C ILE A 197 -21.03 1.12 4.01
N ALA A 198 -19.87 1.16 3.36
CA ALA A 198 -19.44 0.07 2.48
C ALA A 198 -18.83 -1.10 3.25
N TYR A 199 -18.04 -0.79 4.28
CA TYR A 199 -17.30 -1.77 5.07
C TYR A 199 -17.45 -1.47 6.56
N PHE A 200 -17.53 -2.54 7.35
CA PHE A 200 -17.53 -2.46 8.82
C PHE A 200 -16.65 -3.58 9.37
N ALA A 201 -15.53 -3.21 10.00
CA ALA A 201 -14.66 -4.17 10.67
C ALA A 201 -15.07 -4.38 12.12
N VAL A 202 -14.82 -5.58 12.63
CA VAL A 202 -15.04 -6.00 14.01
C VAL A 202 -13.69 -6.12 14.70
N GLY A 203 -13.23 -5.00 15.27
CA GLY A 203 -11.92 -4.89 15.92
C GLY A 203 -10.77 -4.70 14.94
N ASN A 204 -9.60 -4.43 15.50
CA ASN A 204 -8.34 -4.23 14.83
C ASN A 204 -7.23 -5.01 15.53
N GLU A 205 -6.31 -5.67 14.77
CA GLU A 205 -5.14 -6.34 15.35
C GLU A 205 -5.45 -7.06 16.68
N ALA A 206 -6.51 -7.86 16.67
CA ALA A 206 -7.01 -8.48 17.90
C ALA A 206 -5.97 -9.38 18.61
N TRP A 207 -4.93 -9.82 17.86
CA TRP A 207 -3.74 -10.52 18.37
C TRP A 207 -2.81 -9.60 19.17
N GLY A 208 -2.91 -8.29 19.02
CA GLY A 208 -2.04 -7.27 19.57
C GLY A 208 -2.83 -6.18 20.30
N CYS A 209 -2.72 -4.93 19.84
CA CYS A 209 -3.33 -3.76 20.47
C CYS A 209 -4.86 -3.84 20.61
N GLY A 210 -5.54 -4.59 19.75
CA GLY A 210 -6.99 -4.80 19.80
C GLY A 210 -7.46 -5.80 20.87
N GLY A 211 -6.59 -6.26 21.78
CA GLY A 211 -7.02 -7.07 22.92
C GLY A 211 -6.14 -8.27 23.27
N ASN A 212 -5.03 -8.48 22.54
CA ASN A 212 -4.09 -9.60 22.78
C ASN A 212 -4.78 -10.97 22.88
N MET A 213 -5.67 -11.23 21.92
CA MET A 213 -6.55 -12.42 21.89
C MET A 213 -5.88 -13.60 21.20
N THR A 214 -6.38 -14.82 21.50
CA THR A 214 -6.13 -15.99 20.66
C THR A 214 -7.14 -16.04 19.50
N PRO A 215 -6.85 -16.74 18.38
CA PRO A 215 -7.77 -16.88 17.25
C PRO A 215 -9.15 -17.41 17.67
N ASP A 216 -9.21 -18.45 18.50
CA ASP A 216 -10.47 -19.05 18.95
C ASP A 216 -11.31 -18.07 19.80
N HIS A 217 -10.68 -17.29 20.68
CA HIS A 217 -11.39 -16.30 21.47
C HIS A 217 -11.96 -15.19 20.56
N TYR A 218 -11.16 -14.68 19.64
CA TYR A 218 -11.61 -13.68 18.69
C TYR A 218 -12.79 -14.18 17.84
N VAL A 219 -12.73 -15.40 17.34
CA VAL A 219 -13.81 -16.01 16.53
C VAL A 219 -15.14 -15.99 17.29
N GLN A 220 -15.16 -16.28 18.60
CA GLN A 220 -16.41 -16.23 19.38
C GLN A 220 -16.95 -14.79 19.51
N LEU A 221 -16.09 -13.82 19.77
CA LEU A 221 -16.47 -12.41 19.83
C LEU A 221 -16.93 -11.87 18.48
N PHE A 222 -16.23 -12.22 17.41
CA PHE A 222 -16.61 -11.87 16.04
C PHE A 222 -18.01 -12.40 15.70
N ARG A 223 -18.26 -13.69 15.92
CA ARG A 223 -19.58 -14.32 15.66
C ARG A 223 -20.70 -13.63 16.44
N GLN A 224 -20.46 -13.31 17.72
CA GLN A 224 -21.41 -12.58 18.53
C GLN A 224 -21.70 -11.20 17.92
N SER A 225 -20.66 -10.42 17.61
CA SER A 225 -20.79 -9.07 17.07
C SER A 225 -21.45 -9.05 15.70
N ALA A 226 -20.97 -9.89 14.76
CA ALA A 226 -21.51 -9.99 13.40
C ALA A 226 -23.02 -10.35 13.38
N THR A 227 -23.47 -11.12 14.36
CA THR A 227 -24.90 -11.47 14.53
C THR A 227 -25.78 -10.23 14.71
N PHE A 228 -25.29 -9.19 15.38
CA PHE A 228 -26.04 -7.97 15.69
C PHE A 228 -25.77 -6.83 14.71
N LEU A 229 -24.75 -6.93 13.86
CA LEU A 229 -24.46 -5.94 12.80
C LEU A 229 -25.47 -6.09 11.65
N LYS A 230 -26.63 -5.50 11.85
CA LYS A 230 -27.76 -5.53 10.91
C LYS A 230 -28.03 -4.13 10.39
N ALA A 231 -28.15 -4.02 9.08
CA ALA A 231 -28.57 -2.81 8.39
C ALA A 231 -29.80 -3.10 7.52
N PRO A 232 -30.54 -2.08 7.03
CA PRO A 232 -31.62 -2.28 6.09
C PRO A 232 -31.18 -3.08 4.87
N GLU A 233 -32.13 -3.82 4.26
CA GLU A 233 -31.84 -4.61 3.07
C GLU A 233 -31.22 -3.76 1.95
N GLY A 234 -30.15 -4.26 1.32
CA GLY A 234 -29.40 -3.53 0.29
C GLY A 234 -28.41 -2.48 0.80
N THR A 235 -28.35 -2.25 2.13
CA THR A 235 -27.40 -1.29 2.75
C THR A 235 -26.45 -1.94 3.76
N ARG A 236 -26.46 -3.29 3.85
CA ARG A 236 -25.57 -4.00 4.77
C ARG A 236 -24.13 -3.84 4.31
N PRO A 237 -23.22 -3.34 5.16
CA PRO A 237 -21.81 -3.27 4.83
C PRO A 237 -21.20 -4.67 4.70
N THR A 238 -20.12 -4.77 3.96
CA THR A 238 -19.22 -5.93 4.02
C THR A 238 -18.60 -6.01 5.40
N ILE A 239 -18.85 -7.09 6.13
CA ILE A 239 -18.30 -7.28 7.48
C ILE A 239 -16.88 -7.86 7.35
N ILE A 240 -15.93 -7.20 7.99
CA ILE A 240 -14.51 -7.57 7.96
C ILE A 240 -14.10 -8.10 9.33
N ALA A 241 -13.42 -9.26 9.33
CA ALA A 241 -12.83 -9.83 10.53
C ALA A 241 -11.35 -9.47 10.62
N SER A 242 -10.85 -9.16 11.83
CA SER A 242 -9.41 -9.03 12.09
C SER A 242 -8.71 -10.37 11.87
N GLY A 243 -7.73 -10.41 11.00
CA GLY A 243 -6.92 -11.59 10.71
C GLY A 243 -5.64 -11.65 11.54
N GLY A 244 -4.71 -12.47 11.11
CA GLY A 244 -3.44 -12.71 11.81
C GLY A 244 -2.38 -11.64 11.58
N ASN A 245 -1.31 -11.79 12.34
CA ASN A 245 -0.12 -10.94 12.21
C ASN A 245 0.89 -11.59 11.26
N ASP A 246 1.46 -10.81 10.38
CA ASP A 246 2.54 -11.22 9.45
C ASP A 246 2.18 -12.55 8.74
N ASP A 247 2.94 -13.60 8.91
CA ASP A 247 2.75 -14.89 8.23
C ASP A 247 1.94 -15.93 9.03
N ASP A 248 1.26 -15.52 10.11
CA ASP A 248 0.40 -16.40 10.91
C ASP A 248 -0.92 -16.72 10.21
N THR A 249 -1.00 -17.88 9.61
CA THR A 249 -2.21 -18.38 8.94
C THR A 249 -3.25 -18.98 9.88
N SER A 250 -2.96 -19.12 11.17
CA SER A 250 -3.87 -19.74 12.14
C SER A 250 -5.17 -18.96 12.31
N TRP A 251 -5.13 -17.64 12.18
CA TRP A 251 -6.30 -16.77 12.21
C TRP A 251 -7.21 -16.98 11.00
N THR A 252 -6.63 -17.09 9.81
CA THR A 252 -7.38 -17.40 8.58
C THR A 252 -8.04 -18.77 8.68
N GLU A 253 -7.33 -19.79 9.19
CA GLU A 253 -7.88 -21.13 9.41
C GLU A 253 -9.03 -21.09 10.42
N ALA A 254 -8.86 -20.45 11.59
CA ALA A 254 -9.88 -20.38 12.62
C ALA A 254 -11.15 -19.64 12.12
N LEU A 255 -10.97 -18.51 11.45
CA LEU A 255 -12.09 -17.74 10.89
C LEU A 255 -12.83 -18.50 9.81
N SER A 256 -12.12 -19.05 8.84
CA SER A 256 -12.74 -19.73 7.70
C SER A 256 -13.40 -21.07 8.04
N SER A 257 -12.89 -21.78 9.07
CA SER A 257 -13.46 -23.07 9.50
C SER A 257 -14.62 -22.92 10.50
N GLN A 258 -14.63 -21.87 11.32
CA GLN A 258 -15.57 -21.74 12.44
C GLN A 258 -16.66 -20.66 12.23
N VAL A 259 -16.46 -19.71 11.31
CA VAL A 259 -17.44 -18.65 11.00
C VAL A 259 -18.23 -19.04 9.75
N PRO A 260 -19.57 -19.01 9.79
CA PRO A 260 -20.35 -19.22 8.58
C PRO A 260 -19.99 -18.20 7.49
N ALA A 261 -19.70 -18.65 6.27
CA ALA A 261 -19.26 -17.81 5.16
C ALA A 261 -20.20 -16.62 4.82
N ARG A 262 -21.49 -16.70 5.22
CA ARG A 262 -22.45 -15.59 5.04
C ARG A 262 -22.28 -14.44 6.05
N GLU A 263 -21.52 -14.65 7.10
CA GLU A 263 -21.30 -13.68 8.19
C GLU A 263 -20.00 -12.91 8.05
N ILE A 264 -19.09 -13.41 7.20
CA ILE A 264 -17.78 -12.82 6.95
C ILE A 264 -17.64 -12.45 5.47
N GLY A 265 -17.38 -11.20 5.18
CA GLY A 265 -17.17 -10.73 3.81
C GLY A 265 -15.70 -10.64 3.43
N ALA A 266 -14.86 -10.29 4.41
CA ALA A 266 -13.41 -10.24 4.23
C ALA A 266 -12.66 -10.58 5.53
N ILE A 267 -11.43 -11.04 5.38
CA ILE A 267 -10.44 -11.18 6.46
C ILE A 267 -9.40 -10.08 6.25
N SER A 268 -9.23 -9.25 7.28
CA SER A 268 -8.19 -8.21 7.33
C SER A 268 -6.84 -8.83 7.65
N PHE A 269 -5.79 -8.26 7.09
CA PHE A 269 -4.43 -8.46 7.59
C PHE A 269 -3.51 -7.28 7.27
N HIS A 270 -2.46 -7.16 8.07
CA HIS A 270 -1.54 -6.05 8.04
C HIS A 270 -0.13 -6.52 7.69
N PHE A 271 0.55 -5.74 6.88
CA PHE A 271 1.94 -6.00 6.54
C PHE A 271 2.70 -4.69 6.30
N TYR A 272 3.67 -4.42 7.17
CA TYR A 272 4.56 -3.27 7.03
C TYR A 272 5.93 -3.68 6.51
N THR A 273 6.39 -3.00 5.46
CA THR A 273 7.75 -3.13 4.96
C THR A 273 8.72 -2.34 5.83
N ILE A 274 9.69 -3.01 6.41
CA ILE A 274 10.79 -2.41 7.17
C ILE A 274 12.13 -2.80 6.53
N PRO A 275 13.07 -1.86 6.31
CA PRO A 275 14.38 -2.19 5.77
C PRO A 275 15.31 -2.87 6.79
N GLY A 276 15.04 -2.71 8.09
CA GLY A 276 15.80 -3.30 9.17
C GLY A 276 15.37 -4.74 9.51
N ASP A 277 16.10 -5.37 10.42
CA ASP A 277 15.88 -6.78 10.76
C ASP A 277 14.75 -7.00 11.77
N THR A 278 14.35 -5.95 12.50
CA THR A 278 13.39 -6.06 13.61
C THR A 278 12.57 -4.79 13.79
N TRP A 279 11.44 -4.92 14.49
CA TRP A 279 10.61 -3.79 14.90
C TRP A 279 11.33 -2.77 15.82
N LYS A 280 12.46 -3.14 16.44
CA LYS A 280 13.29 -2.24 17.26
C LYS A 280 14.36 -1.51 16.44
N ASN A 281 14.62 -1.96 15.23
CA ASN A 281 15.60 -1.39 14.31
C ASN A 281 14.99 -1.46 12.90
N LYS A 282 14.09 -0.52 12.60
CA LYS A 282 13.37 -0.47 11.32
C LYS A 282 14.18 0.21 10.21
N GLY A 283 15.21 0.94 10.60
CA GLY A 283 16.02 1.74 9.68
C GLY A 283 15.46 3.15 9.41
N PRO A 284 16.28 4.04 8.83
CA PRO A 284 15.91 5.44 8.63
C PRO A 284 15.01 5.66 7.41
N ALA A 285 14.19 6.72 7.47
CA ALA A 285 13.36 7.16 6.35
C ALA A 285 14.19 7.79 5.21
N THR A 286 15.27 8.50 5.55
CA THR A 286 16.16 9.19 4.59
C THR A 286 17.62 8.93 4.95
N GLY A 287 18.56 9.24 4.04
CA GLY A 287 20.01 9.07 4.27
C GLY A 287 20.45 7.62 4.36
N PHE A 288 19.72 6.70 3.80
CA PHE A 288 20.02 5.26 3.77
C PHE A 288 20.93 4.89 2.61
N GLY A 289 21.65 3.76 2.78
CA GLY A 289 22.51 3.17 1.76
C GLY A 289 21.79 2.16 0.85
N GLU A 290 22.54 1.61 -0.10
CA GLU A 290 22.04 0.61 -1.04
C GLU A 290 21.70 -0.72 -0.36
N ASP A 291 22.33 -1.03 0.78
CA ASP A 291 22.01 -2.17 1.63
C ASP A 291 20.56 -2.11 2.18
N GLN A 292 20.15 -0.95 2.65
CA GLN A 292 18.78 -0.73 3.12
C GLN A 292 17.78 -0.60 1.97
N TRP A 293 18.22 -0.11 0.81
CA TRP A 293 17.41 -0.11 -0.40
C TRP A 293 17.02 -1.52 -0.81
N ILE A 294 17.98 -2.43 -1.01
CA ILE A 294 17.69 -3.80 -1.44
C ILE A 294 16.93 -4.58 -0.37
N SER A 295 17.27 -4.39 0.92
CA SER A 295 16.56 -5.02 2.04
C SER A 295 15.09 -4.62 2.07
N THR A 296 14.77 -3.35 1.80
CA THR A 296 13.39 -2.87 1.70
C THR A 296 12.60 -3.69 0.67
N PHE A 297 13.14 -3.90 -0.54
CA PHE A 297 12.44 -4.67 -1.56
C PHE A 297 12.36 -6.16 -1.27
N ALA A 298 13.38 -6.73 -0.64
CA ALA A 298 13.32 -8.11 -0.19
C ALA A 298 12.19 -8.32 0.83
N HIS A 299 11.97 -7.36 1.74
CA HIS A 299 10.84 -7.39 2.67
C HIS A 299 9.50 -7.14 1.96
N THR A 300 9.43 -6.16 1.05
CA THR A 300 8.20 -5.86 0.29
C THR A 300 7.66 -7.09 -0.43
N LEU A 301 8.54 -7.89 -1.03
CA LEU A 301 8.17 -9.09 -1.77
C LEU A 301 7.58 -10.22 -0.90
N ARG A 302 7.76 -10.17 0.43
CA ARG A 302 7.10 -11.11 1.35
C ARG A 302 5.57 -10.99 1.33
N MET A 303 5.03 -9.86 0.88
CA MET A 303 3.58 -9.68 0.69
C MET A 303 2.99 -10.76 -0.24
N GLU A 304 3.71 -11.16 -1.29
CA GLU A 304 3.31 -12.23 -2.22
C GLU A 304 3.14 -13.57 -1.50
N ASP A 305 4.15 -13.97 -0.70
CA ASP A 305 4.12 -15.20 0.10
C ASP A 305 2.97 -15.18 1.11
N PHE A 306 2.78 -14.03 1.74
CA PHE A 306 1.77 -13.81 2.76
C PHE A 306 0.35 -14.01 2.21
N ILE A 307 0.04 -13.36 1.08
CA ILE A 307 -1.26 -13.51 0.41
C ILE A 307 -1.44 -14.95 -0.09
N THR A 308 -0.40 -15.56 -0.69
CA THR A 308 -0.45 -16.90 -1.24
C THR A 308 -0.74 -17.95 -0.16
N ARG A 309 -0.05 -17.88 0.99
CA ARG A 309 -0.26 -18.83 2.10
C ARG A 309 -1.66 -18.71 2.69
N ASN A 310 -2.12 -17.49 2.96
CA ASN A 310 -3.47 -17.26 3.48
C ASN A 310 -4.54 -17.67 2.46
N SER A 311 -4.32 -17.42 1.15
CA SER A 311 -5.22 -17.90 0.09
C SER A 311 -5.33 -19.42 0.07
N ALA A 312 -4.21 -20.13 0.19
CA ALA A 312 -4.20 -21.59 0.21
C ALA A 312 -4.97 -22.18 1.41
N VAL A 313 -4.95 -21.48 2.56
CA VAL A 313 -5.76 -21.87 3.73
C VAL A 313 -7.23 -21.58 3.47
N LEU A 314 -7.57 -20.38 3.00
CA LEU A 314 -8.94 -19.96 2.77
C LEU A 314 -9.62 -20.78 1.67
N ASP A 315 -8.91 -21.18 0.62
CA ASP A 315 -9.45 -21.96 -0.51
C ASP A 315 -9.95 -23.34 -0.09
N LYS A 316 -9.49 -23.90 1.05
CA LYS A 316 -10.02 -25.15 1.60
C LYS A 316 -11.46 -25.01 2.09
N HIS A 317 -11.82 -23.83 2.61
CA HIS A 317 -13.11 -23.57 3.25
C HIS A 317 -14.03 -22.71 2.34
N ASP A 318 -13.46 -21.91 1.44
CA ASP A 318 -14.15 -21.03 0.50
C ASP A 318 -13.60 -21.16 -0.94
N PRO A 319 -13.74 -22.34 -1.59
CA PRO A 319 -13.25 -22.54 -2.96
C PRO A 319 -13.95 -21.64 -3.98
N GLY A 320 -15.12 -21.11 -3.65
CA GLY A 320 -15.87 -20.15 -4.48
C GLY A 320 -15.39 -18.71 -4.38
N LYS A 321 -14.35 -18.44 -3.60
CA LYS A 321 -13.73 -17.13 -3.41
C LYS A 321 -14.71 -16.01 -3.05
N LYS A 322 -15.68 -16.31 -2.18
CA LYS A 322 -16.67 -15.35 -1.68
C LYS A 322 -16.11 -14.44 -0.60
N ILE A 323 -15.24 -14.99 0.26
CA ILE A 323 -14.53 -14.24 1.30
C ILE A 323 -13.29 -13.62 0.65
N SER A 324 -13.16 -12.32 0.72
CA SER A 324 -11.99 -11.59 0.21
C SER A 324 -10.95 -11.37 1.31
N PHE A 325 -9.76 -10.92 0.89
CA PHE A 325 -8.80 -10.31 1.79
C PHE A 325 -8.91 -8.79 1.74
N ALA A 326 -8.75 -8.18 2.91
CA ALA A 326 -8.57 -6.76 3.10
C ALA A 326 -7.15 -6.53 3.66
N VAL A 327 -6.23 -6.05 2.81
CA VAL A 327 -4.90 -5.62 3.25
C VAL A 327 -5.02 -4.18 3.73
N ASP A 328 -5.70 -3.98 4.84
CA ASP A 328 -6.20 -2.67 5.25
C ASP A 328 -5.24 -1.88 6.16
N GLU A 329 -4.03 -2.43 6.36
CA GLU A 329 -2.83 -1.68 6.75
C GLU A 329 -1.60 -2.24 6.02
N TRP A 330 -0.98 -1.40 5.20
CA TRP A 330 0.26 -1.75 4.52
C TRP A 330 1.06 -0.48 4.20
N GLY A 331 2.34 -0.66 3.96
CA GLY A 331 3.25 0.43 3.62
C GLY A 331 4.60 0.27 4.31
N THR A 332 5.35 1.36 4.39
CA THR A 332 6.66 1.41 5.04
C THR A 332 6.56 1.98 6.45
N TRP A 333 7.38 1.45 7.35
CA TRP A 333 7.49 1.96 8.71
C TRP A 333 8.97 2.07 9.10
N TYR A 334 9.42 3.28 9.42
CA TYR A 334 10.82 3.57 9.75
C TYR A 334 10.99 3.98 11.22
N ASP A 335 12.23 4.04 11.64
CA ASP A 335 12.57 4.61 12.94
C ASP A 335 12.24 6.12 12.93
N PRO A 336 11.73 6.69 14.04
CA PRO A 336 11.40 8.10 14.11
C PRO A 336 12.66 8.95 13.90
N GLY A 337 12.51 10.03 13.12
CA GLY A 337 13.58 11.00 12.91
C GLY A 337 13.93 11.74 14.20
N ALA A 338 15.17 12.24 14.27
CA ALA A 338 15.64 12.98 15.43
C ALA A 338 14.76 14.21 15.71
N GLY A 339 14.32 14.37 16.96
CA GLY A 339 13.48 15.47 17.41
C GLY A 339 11.99 15.36 17.06
N LEU A 340 11.58 14.26 16.47
CA LEU A 340 10.17 13.96 16.22
C LEU A 340 9.56 13.19 17.40
N GLU A 341 8.25 13.38 17.64
CA GLU A 341 7.51 12.61 18.64
C GLU A 341 7.31 11.16 18.12
N PRO A 342 7.90 10.14 18.78
CA PRO A 342 7.85 8.78 18.29
C PRO A 342 6.43 8.22 18.15
N GLY A 343 5.53 8.61 19.06
CA GLY A 343 4.13 8.17 19.07
C GLY A 343 3.28 8.79 17.97
N PHE A 344 3.81 9.76 17.19
CA PHE A 344 3.08 10.38 16.09
C PHE A 344 3.38 9.76 14.73
N LEU A 345 4.33 8.85 14.66
CA LEU A 345 4.71 8.08 13.47
C LEU A 345 4.91 8.94 12.21
N TYR A 346 5.32 10.19 12.38
CA TYR A 346 5.67 11.04 11.25
C TYR A 346 7.00 10.58 10.66
N GLN A 347 7.01 10.31 9.36
CA GLN A 347 8.23 10.00 8.61
C GLN A 347 8.22 10.69 7.26
N GLN A 348 9.42 10.91 6.69
CA GLN A 348 9.57 11.36 5.32
C GLN A 348 9.36 10.19 4.36
N ASN A 349 8.80 10.47 3.18
CA ASN A 349 8.58 9.52 2.11
C ASN A 349 9.49 9.86 0.92
N THR A 350 10.20 8.85 0.41
CA THR A 350 11.20 8.99 -0.64
C THR A 350 10.79 8.26 -1.92
N LEU A 351 11.64 8.26 -2.94
CA LEU A 351 11.48 7.42 -4.13
C LEU A 351 11.39 5.93 -3.76
N ARG A 352 12.10 5.47 -2.70
CA ARG A 352 12.01 4.09 -2.19
C ARG A 352 10.56 3.72 -1.84
N ASP A 353 9.86 4.59 -1.14
CA ASP A 353 8.47 4.38 -0.73
C ASP A 353 7.53 4.30 -1.94
N ALA A 354 7.77 5.13 -2.95
CA ALA A 354 7.02 5.07 -4.20
C ALA A 354 7.15 3.71 -4.90
N LEU A 355 8.37 3.15 -4.96
CA LEU A 355 8.60 1.83 -5.56
C LEU A 355 7.99 0.72 -4.71
N VAL A 356 8.06 0.80 -3.37
CA VAL A 356 7.37 -0.13 -2.45
C VAL A 356 5.87 -0.14 -2.73
N ALA A 357 5.26 1.03 -2.85
CA ALA A 357 3.83 1.14 -3.17
C ALA A 357 3.51 0.51 -4.53
N ALA A 358 4.30 0.78 -5.57
CA ALA A 358 4.08 0.23 -6.90
C ALA A 358 4.20 -1.31 -6.94
N ILE A 359 5.17 -1.89 -6.21
CA ILE A 359 5.34 -3.34 -6.11
C ILE A 359 4.14 -3.98 -5.40
N ASN A 360 3.72 -3.44 -4.26
CA ASN A 360 2.55 -3.96 -3.54
C ASN A 360 1.27 -3.87 -4.39
N LEU A 361 1.05 -2.76 -5.10
CA LEU A 361 -0.09 -2.64 -6.02
C LEU A 361 -0.02 -3.69 -7.14
N ASN A 362 1.15 -3.95 -7.73
CA ASN A 362 1.33 -5.02 -8.70
C ASN A 362 0.98 -6.40 -8.11
N ILE A 363 1.41 -6.67 -6.87
CA ILE A 363 1.07 -7.92 -6.15
C ILE A 363 -0.44 -8.01 -5.95
N PHE A 364 -1.09 -6.96 -5.47
CA PHE A 364 -2.56 -6.95 -5.27
C PHE A 364 -3.31 -7.18 -6.58
N HIS A 365 -2.83 -6.63 -7.69
CA HIS A 365 -3.41 -6.89 -9.01
C HIS A 365 -3.36 -8.38 -9.38
N HIS A 366 -2.22 -9.05 -9.15
CA HIS A 366 -2.09 -10.47 -9.44
C HIS A 366 -3.02 -11.34 -8.59
N HIS A 367 -3.37 -10.87 -7.40
CA HIS A 367 -4.29 -11.53 -6.46
C HIS A 367 -5.71 -10.92 -6.46
N ALA A 368 -6.13 -10.23 -7.54
CA ALA A 368 -7.42 -9.55 -7.63
C ALA A 368 -8.64 -10.47 -7.43
N ASP A 369 -8.48 -11.77 -7.51
CA ASP A 369 -9.52 -12.75 -7.20
C ASP A 369 -9.78 -12.91 -5.70
N ARG A 370 -8.82 -12.56 -4.84
CA ARG A 370 -8.92 -12.60 -3.37
C ARG A 370 -8.76 -11.23 -2.72
N VAL A 371 -7.80 -10.40 -3.15
CA VAL A 371 -7.57 -9.06 -2.59
C VAL A 371 -8.52 -8.07 -3.24
N ARG A 372 -9.53 -7.63 -2.50
CA ARG A 372 -10.56 -6.71 -3.00
C ARG A 372 -10.61 -5.39 -2.23
N LEU A 373 -9.79 -5.25 -1.21
CA LEU A 373 -9.61 -4.02 -0.45
C LEU A 373 -8.17 -3.94 0.04
N ALA A 374 -7.60 -2.76 -0.02
CA ALA A 374 -6.37 -2.44 0.67
C ALA A 374 -6.42 -0.97 1.12
N ALA A 375 -5.75 -0.63 2.22
CA ALA A 375 -5.67 0.74 2.68
C ALA A 375 -4.23 1.05 3.11
N ILE A 376 -3.58 1.94 2.37
CA ILE A 376 -2.20 2.31 2.68
C ILE A 376 -2.15 3.12 3.98
N ALA A 377 -1.18 2.85 4.80
CA ALA A 377 -0.94 3.54 6.07
C ALA A 377 0.12 4.65 5.91
N GLN A 378 -0.29 5.95 5.96
CA GLN A 378 -1.65 6.42 6.07
C GLN A 378 -1.88 7.56 5.06
N MET A 379 -3.04 8.18 5.11
CA MET A 379 -3.46 9.18 4.13
C MET A 379 -2.64 10.48 4.21
N VAL A 380 -2.45 11.02 5.43
CA VAL A 380 -1.81 12.33 5.67
C VAL A 380 -0.89 12.26 6.89
N ASN A 381 0.33 12.77 6.77
CA ASN A 381 1.31 13.02 7.85
C ASN A 381 1.81 11.79 8.65
N VAL A 382 1.31 10.61 8.41
CA VAL A 382 1.60 9.42 9.20
C VAL A 382 2.15 8.31 8.31
N LEU A 383 3.24 7.68 8.71
CA LEU A 383 3.87 6.56 8.00
C LEU A 383 4.07 6.86 6.49
N GLN A 384 3.67 5.94 5.61
CA GLN A 384 3.78 6.13 4.16
C GLN A 384 2.65 7.01 3.62
N ALA A 385 2.66 8.30 4.02
CA ALA A 385 1.60 9.24 3.68
C ALA A 385 1.61 9.67 2.21
N MET A 386 0.41 9.90 1.65
CA MET A 386 0.25 10.54 0.34
C MET A 386 0.63 12.02 0.40
N ILE A 387 0.32 12.67 1.52
CA ILE A 387 0.35 14.12 1.70
C ILE A 387 1.05 14.44 3.02
N LEU A 388 1.92 15.43 3.02
CA LEU A 388 2.46 16.03 4.24
C LEU A 388 1.97 17.47 4.36
N THR A 389 1.66 17.90 5.59
CA THR A 389 1.20 19.26 5.89
C THR A 389 2.02 19.91 7.00
N LYS A 390 2.20 21.23 6.91
CA LYS A 390 2.88 22.06 7.92
C LYS A 390 2.25 23.45 7.93
N GLY A 391 1.42 23.74 8.93
CA GLY A 391 0.65 24.98 8.95
C GLY A 391 -0.20 25.12 7.68
N ARG A 392 0.02 26.18 6.90
CA ARG A 392 -0.68 26.42 5.62
C ARG A 392 -0.12 25.66 4.44
N GLU A 393 1.07 25.10 4.58
CA GLU A 393 1.75 24.40 3.50
C GLU A 393 1.28 22.96 3.37
N MET A 394 1.27 22.46 2.15
CA MET A 394 1.00 21.06 1.79
C MET A 394 1.98 20.64 0.69
N LEU A 395 2.48 19.44 0.77
CA LEU A 395 3.24 18.81 -0.32
C LEU A 395 2.71 17.40 -0.61
N LEU A 396 2.89 16.98 -1.85
CA LEU A 396 2.59 15.63 -2.33
C LEU A 396 3.87 14.80 -2.26
N THR A 397 3.78 13.60 -1.68
CA THR A 397 4.93 12.70 -1.58
C THR A 397 5.15 11.91 -2.88
N PRO A 398 6.31 11.27 -3.07
CA PRO A 398 6.49 10.35 -4.20
C PRO A 398 5.46 9.22 -4.26
N THR A 399 4.94 8.75 -3.11
CA THR A 399 3.87 7.75 -3.03
C THR A 399 2.56 8.26 -3.64
N TYR A 400 2.22 9.54 -3.48
CA TYR A 400 1.06 10.15 -4.15
C TYR A 400 1.13 9.98 -5.66
N TYR A 401 2.29 10.27 -6.27
CA TYR A 401 2.46 10.15 -7.71
C TYR A 401 2.35 8.71 -8.20
N THR A 402 2.78 7.73 -7.40
CA THR A 402 2.53 6.31 -7.69
C THR A 402 1.04 6.02 -7.79
N PHE A 403 0.25 6.38 -6.78
CA PHE A 403 -1.20 6.17 -6.79
C PHE A 403 -1.88 6.89 -7.96
N ARG A 404 -1.43 8.11 -8.29
CA ARG A 404 -1.96 8.87 -9.43
C ARG A 404 -1.69 8.16 -10.76
N MET A 405 -0.48 7.64 -10.97
CA MET A 405 -0.12 6.88 -12.17
C MET A 405 -0.91 5.57 -12.29
N PHE A 406 -1.17 4.90 -11.16
CA PHE A 406 -1.90 3.64 -11.13
C PHE A 406 -3.43 3.78 -11.19
N ARG A 407 -3.97 4.99 -11.16
CA ARG A 407 -5.41 5.27 -11.15
C ARG A 407 -6.18 4.55 -12.27
N ALA A 408 -5.55 4.35 -13.44
CA ALA A 408 -6.18 3.68 -14.59
C ALA A 408 -6.45 2.17 -14.37
N PHE A 409 -5.89 1.58 -13.33
CA PHE A 409 -6.15 0.18 -12.97
C PHE A 409 -7.42 -0.01 -12.14
N GLN A 410 -8.00 1.04 -11.59
CA GLN A 410 -9.25 0.96 -10.83
C GLN A 410 -10.37 0.39 -11.71
N ASP A 411 -11.01 -0.71 -11.27
CA ASP A 411 -12.05 -1.46 -11.98
C ASP A 411 -11.62 -2.05 -13.33
N ALA A 412 -10.32 -2.06 -13.64
CA ALA A 412 -9.82 -2.68 -14.85
C ALA A 412 -9.79 -4.22 -14.71
N THR A 413 -9.81 -4.93 -15.82
CA THR A 413 -9.70 -6.39 -15.84
C THR A 413 -8.24 -6.80 -15.92
N LEU A 414 -7.76 -7.56 -14.94
CA LEU A 414 -6.40 -8.09 -14.92
C LEU A 414 -6.07 -8.85 -16.20
N LEU A 415 -4.90 -8.61 -16.75
CA LEU A 415 -4.29 -9.41 -17.82
C LEU A 415 -3.13 -10.21 -17.20
N PRO A 416 -3.23 -11.55 -17.10
CA PRO A 416 -2.18 -12.36 -16.53
C PRO A 416 -0.83 -12.11 -17.23
N THR A 417 0.23 -11.96 -16.43
CA THR A 417 1.58 -11.65 -16.92
C THR A 417 2.55 -12.74 -16.48
N TYR A 418 3.46 -13.11 -17.38
CA TYR A 418 4.63 -13.95 -17.05
C TYR A 418 5.88 -13.12 -17.33
N LEU A 419 6.74 -12.97 -16.34
CA LEU A 419 7.93 -12.15 -16.39
C LEU A 419 9.18 -13.01 -16.18
N GLN A 420 10.16 -12.85 -17.06
CA GLN A 420 11.54 -13.25 -16.85
C GLN A 420 12.36 -11.97 -16.66
N THR A 421 13.03 -11.85 -15.52
CA THR A 421 13.77 -10.66 -15.14
C THR A 421 15.14 -11.03 -14.58
N PRO A 422 16.18 -10.21 -14.80
CA PRO A 422 17.44 -10.38 -14.09
C PRO A 422 17.24 -10.18 -12.57
N GLN A 423 18.22 -10.67 -11.81
CA GLN A 423 18.29 -10.39 -10.37
C GLN A 423 19.11 -9.12 -10.15
N TYR A 424 18.60 -8.25 -9.28
CA TYR A 424 19.39 -7.21 -8.64
C TYR A 424 19.93 -7.78 -7.32
N SER A 425 21.25 -7.69 -7.11
CA SER A 425 21.90 -8.35 -5.98
C SER A 425 22.92 -7.41 -5.32
N LEU A 426 22.95 -7.43 -3.99
CA LEU A 426 23.96 -6.77 -3.17
C LEU A 426 24.35 -7.68 -2.01
N GLY A 427 25.62 -8.08 -1.97
CA GLY A 427 26.09 -9.07 -0.99
C GLY A 427 25.38 -10.41 -1.15
N THR A 428 24.67 -10.86 -0.11
CA THR A 428 23.90 -12.12 -0.11
C THR A 428 22.43 -11.93 -0.43
N VAL A 429 21.96 -10.69 -0.55
CA VAL A 429 20.55 -10.39 -0.86
C VAL A 429 20.38 -10.26 -2.36
N ALA A 430 19.35 -10.93 -2.89
CA ALA A 430 18.98 -10.85 -4.31
C ALA A 430 17.46 -10.73 -4.43
N VAL A 431 17.01 -9.85 -5.33
CA VAL A 431 15.59 -9.62 -5.63
C VAL A 431 15.37 -9.56 -7.14
N PRO A 432 14.20 -9.94 -7.67
CA PRO A 432 13.85 -9.66 -9.05
C PRO A 432 14.00 -8.16 -9.36
N ALA A 433 14.77 -7.82 -10.39
CA ALA A 433 15.03 -6.42 -10.70
C ALA A 433 13.80 -5.69 -11.24
N VAL A 434 12.87 -6.40 -11.87
CA VAL A 434 11.63 -5.84 -12.45
C VAL A 434 10.39 -6.46 -11.83
N SER A 435 9.38 -5.63 -11.58
CA SER A 435 7.99 -6.04 -11.28
C SER A 435 7.07 -5.50 -12.38
N ILE A 436 6.00 -6.25 -12.70
CA ILE A 436 5.04 -5.90 -13.76
C ILE A 436 3.62 -6.29 -13.34
N SER A 437 2.65 -5.45 -13.72
CA SER A 437 1.25 -5.86 -13.84
C SER A 437 0.61 -5.22 -15.06
N ALA A 438 -0.46 -5.84 -15.58
CA ALA A 438 -1.18 -5.31 -16.73
C ALA A 438 -2.69 -5.52 -16.58
N ALA A 439 -3.48 -4.60 -17.12
CA ALA A 439 -4.94 -4.71 -17.09
C ALA A 439 -5.57 -4.07 -18.33
N ARG A 440 -6.81 -4.46 -18.62
CA ARG A 440 -7.65 -3.82 -19.64
C ARG A 440 -8.66 -2.92 -18.97
N THR A 441 -8.61 -1.63 -19.29
CA THR A 441 -9.58 -0.65 -18.79
C THR A 441 -10.96 -0.86 -19.37
N GLY A 442 -12.01 -0.31 -18.74
CA GLY A 442 -13.37 -0.31 -19.28
C GLY A 442 -13.48 0.36 -20.66
N GLY A 443 -12.57 1.24 -21.02
CA GLY A 443 -12.47 1.86 -22.35
C GLY A 443 -11.68 1.04 -23.39
N GLY A 444 -11.20 -0.16 -23.02
CA GLY A 444 -10.50 -1.08 -23.92
C GLY A 444 -8.98 -0.88 -24.02
N ALA A 445 -8.43 0.19 -23.48
CA ALA A 445 -6.97 0.38 -23.45
C ALA A 445 -6.30 -0.65 -22.52
N ILE A 446 -5.09 -1.08 -22.88
CA ILE A 446 -4.26 -1.91 -22.01
C ILE A 446 -3.33 -0.98 -21.23
N VAL A 447 -3.39 -1.06 -19.91
CA VAL A 447 -2.47 -0.37 -19.00
C VAL A 447 -1.45 -1.35 -18.48
N VAL A 448 -0.18 -0.93 -18.41
CA VAL A 448 0.94 -1.74 -17.95
C VAL A 448 1.76 -0.94 -16.95
N ALA A 449 1.92 -1.45 -15.74
CA ALA A 449 2.76 -0.87 -14.71
C ALA A 449 4.05 -1.69 -14.59
N LEU A 450 5.18 -1.01 -14.61
CA LEU A 450 6.52 -1.57 -14.59
C LEU A 450 7.34 -0.87 -13.51
N VAL A 451 8.09 -1.64 -12.73
CA VAL A 451 8.98 -1.11 -11.68
C VAL A 451 10.37 -1.69 -11.90
N ASN A 452 11.39 -0.86 -11.95
CA ASN A 452 12.79 -1.28 -11.90
C ASN A 452 13.39 -0.89 -10.55
N VAL A 453 13.73 -1.89 -9.74
CA VAL A 453 14.32 -1.67 -8.40
C VAL A 453 15.84 -1.57 -8.40
N ASP A 454 16.52 -1.92 -9.50
CA ASP A 454 17.96 -1.74 -9.61
C ASP A 454 18.28 -0.24 -9.60
N PRO A 455 19.03 0.28 -8.62
CA PRO A 455 19.29 1.71 -8.51
C PRO A 455 20.34 2.19 -9.51
N ASN A 456 21.09 1.26 -10.16
CA ASN A 456 22.27 1.54 -10.95
C ASN A 456 22.08 1.23 -12.44
N GLN A 457 21.19 0.27 -12.79
CA GLN A 457 21.09 -0.24 -14.16
C GLN A 457 19.71 0.01 -14.78
N ALA A 458 19.70 0.54 -15.99
CA ALA A 458 18.53 0.53 -16.85
C ALA A 458 18.36 -0.86 -17.48
N ILE A 459 17.13 -1.36 -17.58
CA ILE A 459 16.83 -2.72 -18.03
C ILE A 459 16.01 -2.67 -19.32
N PRO A 460 16.57 -3.13 -20.47
CA PRO A 460 15.79 -3.38 -21.67
C PRO A 460 14.70 -4.42 -21.40
N LEU A 461 13.47 -4.14 -21.84
CA LEU A 461 12.32 -5.03 -21.67
C LEU A 461 11.57 -5.18 -23.00
N SER A 462 11.23 -6.43 -23.33
CA SER A 462 10.35 -6.78 -24.42
C SER A 462 9.17 -7.60 -23.90
N ALA A 463 7.93 -7.19 -24.22
CA ALA A 463 6.72 -7.92 -23.81
C ALA A 463 5.87 -8.26 -25.03
N THR A 464 5.57 -9.54 -25.24
CA THR A 464 4.57 -9.98 -26.22
C THR A 464 3.18 -9.88 -25.62
N ILE A 465 2.19 -9.42 -26.41
CA ILE A 465 0.82 -9.18 -25.94
C ILE A 465 -0.16 -9.95 -26.85
N PRO A 466 -0.31 -11.27 -26.67
CA PRO A 466 -1.28 -12.05 -27.41
C PRO A 466 -2.71 -11.49 -27.24
N GLY A 467 -3.42 -11.33 -28.36
CA GLY A 467 -4.79 -10.79 -28.35
C GLY A 467 -4.88 -9.27 -28.30
N ALA A 468 -3.76 -8.53 -28.43
CA ALA A 468 -3.76 -7.08 -28.57
C ALA A 468 -3.40 -6.64 -29.99
N SER A 469 -4.05 -5.55 -30.43
CA SER A 469 -3.79 -4.87 -31.73
C SER A 469 -3.36 -3.41 -31.54
N ALA A 470 -2.85 -3.07 -30.34
CA ALA A 470 -2.42 -1.70 -30.03
C ALA A 470 -1.33 -1.22 -30.97
N GLN A 471 -1.46 0.03 -31.45
CA GLN A 471 -0.52 0.70 -32.37
C GLN A 471 0.10 1.95 -31.76
N ARG A 472 -0.45 2.41 -30.63
CA ARG A 472 0.02 3.62 -29.92
C ARG A 472 0.29 3.31 -28.47
N VAL A 473 1.37 3.86 -27.96
CA VAL A 473 1.70 3.82 -26.52
C VAL A 473 1.98 5.23 -26.01
N THR A 474 1.43 5.54 -24.85
CA THR A 474 1.74 6.73 -24.07
C THR A 474 2.11 6.30 -22.66
N GLY A 475 2.84 7.11 -21.92
CA GLY A 475 3.25 6.72 -20.57
C GLY A 475 3.65 7.88 -19.67
N GLU A 476 3.72 7.57 -18.39
CA GLU A 476 4.31 8.40 -17.34
C GLU A 476 5.41 7.62 -16.63
N MET A 477 6.38 8.35 -16.10
CA MET A 477 7.50 7.81 -15.34
C MET A 477 7.69 8.59 -14.04
N LEU A 478 7.98 7.87 -12.96
CA LEU A 478 8.49 8.41 -11.71
C LEU A 478 9.89 7.85 -11.47
N SER A 479 10.87 8.72 -11.34
CA SER A 479 12.26 8.40 -11.03
C SER A 479 12.96 9.62 -10.46
N ALA A 480 14.14 9.44 -9.85
CA ALA A 480 14.93 10.54 -9.33
C ALA A 480 16.43 10.23 -9.38
N PRO A 481 17.32 11.22 -9.26
CA PRO A 481 18.78 11.00 -9.29
C PRO A 481 19.29 10.11 -8.17
N THR A 482 18.76 10.23 -6.95
CA THR A 482 19.16 9.46 -5.77
C THR A 482 18.03 8.58 -5.24
N MET A 483 18.39 7.52 -4.50
CA MET A 483 17.45 6.55 -3.93
C MET A 483 16.54 7.16 -2.86
N ASP A 484 17.05 8.13 -2.12
CA ASP A 484 16.38 8.82 -1.02
C ASP A 484 15.80 10.19 -1.42
N ALA A 485 15.75 10.48 -2.73
CA ALA A 485 15.13 11.70 -3.23
C ALA A 485 13.68 11.81 -2.75
N HIS A 486 13.30 12.99 -2.27
CA HIS A 486 11.99 13.26 -1.71
C HIS A 486 11.60 14.73 -1.84
N ASN A 487 10.31 15.01 -1.68
CA ASN A 487 9.79 16.36 -1.68
C ASN A 487 9.87 16.95 -0.27
N THR A 488 10.23 18.22 -0.18
CA THR A 488 10.24 19.02 1.06
C THR A 488 9.32 20.23 0.92
N PHE A 489 9.01 20.92 2.02
CA PHE A 489 8.22 22.14 1.94
C PHE A 489 8.96 23.26 1.20
N GLU A 490 10.29 23.26 1.24
CA GLU A 490 11.16 24.20 0.51
C GLU A 490 11.29 23.83 -0.97
N ASP A 491 11.22 22.52 -1.31
CA ASP A 491 11.27 22.02 -2.70
C ASP A 491 10.21 20.91 -2.90
N PRO A 492 8.94 21.28 -3.09
CA PRO A 492 7.83 20.33 -3.16
C PRO A 492 7.72 19.56 -4.47
N TYR A 493 8.61 19.80 -5.43
CA TYR A 493 8.59 19.20 -6.76
C TYR A 493 9.92 18.54 -7.16
N SER A 494 10.73 18.10 -6.20
CA SER A 494 11.97 17.33 -6.47
C SER A 494 11.70 15.96 -7.11
N VAL A 495 10.59 15.31 -6.73
CA VAL A 495 10.17 14.00 -7.23
C VAL A 495 8.70 14.05 -7.62
N TYR A 496 8.43 13.94 -8.92
CA TYR A 496 7.07 13.93 -9.49
C TYR A 496 7.04 13.13 -10.79
N SER A 497 5.85 12.69 -11.23
CA SER A 497 5.73 11.95 -12.47
C SER A 497 5.86 12.86 -13.69
N THR A 498 6.57 12.36 -14.71
CA THR A 498 6.82 13.05 -15.98
C THR A 498 6.39 12.18 -17.16
N PRO A 499 6.08 12.76 -18.35
CA PRO A 499 5.79 11.96 -19.52
C PRO A 499 6.94 11.01 -19.88
N PHE A 500 6.62 9.76 -20.23
CA PHE A 500 7.55 8.76 -20.71
C PHE A 500 7.32 8.46 -22.19
N THR A 501 8.33 8.70 -23.01
CA THR A 501 8.29 8.52 -24.48
C THR A 501 9.20 7.40 -24.97
N GLY A 502 9.86 6.67 -24.06
CA GLY A 502 10.84 5.63 -24.38
C GLY A 502 10.26 4.25 -24.70
N ALA A 503 8.94 4.16 -24.96
CA ALA A 503 8.27 2.90 -25.29
C ALA A 503 7.76 2.90 -26.72
N SER A 504 7.75 1.72 -27.36
CA SER A 504 7.12 1.48 -28.65
C SER A 504 6.32 0.17 -28.64
N VAL A 505 5.27 0.11 -29.46
CA VAL A 505 4.48 -1.12 -29.66
C VAL A 505 4.38 -1.39 -31.16
N ASN A 506 4.83 -2.59 -31.59
CA ASN A 506 4.83 -3.01 -32.99
C ASN A 506 4.48 -4.51 -33.07
N GLY A 507 3.49 -4.86 -33.89
CA GLY A 507 3.11 -6.25 -34.12
C GLY A 507 2.74 -7.03 -32.84
N GLY A 508 2.14 -6.36 -31.85
CA GLY A 508 1.81 -6.97 -30.56
C GLY A 508 3.01 -7.15 -29.61
N VAL A 509 4.14 -6.49 -29.91
CA VAL A 509 5.32 -6.49 -29.03
C VAL A 509 5.55 -5.08 -28.50
N LEU A 510 5.51 -4.92 -27.19
CA LEU A 510 5.90 -3.72 -26.45
C LEU A 510 7.41 -3.79 -26.18
N SER A 511 8.12 -2.72 -26.50
CA SER A 511 9.57 -2.60 -26.28
C SER A 511 9.91 -1.28 -25.61
N LEU A 512 10.75 -1.30 -24.58
CA LEU A 512 11.25 -0.12 -23.87
C LEU A 512 12.56 -0.44 -23.14
N THR A 513 13.21 0.60 -22.67
CA THR A 513 14.26 0.48 -21.63
C THR A 513 13.76 1.14 -20.37
N LEU A 514 13.63 0.35 -19.30
CA LEU A 514 13.24 0.83 -17.97
C LEU A 514 14.43 1.53 -17.32
N PRO A 515 14.35 2.83 -17.02
CA PRO A 515 15.43 3.51 -16.29
C PRO A 515 15.68 2.88 -14.92
N ALA A 516 16.89 3.06 -14.40
CA ALA A 516 17.23 2.64 -13.04
C ALA A 516 16.29 3.30 -12.01
N LYS A 517 15.94 2.59 -10.91
CA LYS A 517 15.09 3.09 -9.83
C LYS A 517 13.86 3.86 -10.34
N SER A 518 13.03 3.21 -11.11
CA SER A 518 11.89 3.87 -11.77
C SER A 518 10.58 3.09 -11.69
N ILE A 519 9.50 3.82 -11.77
CA ILE A 519 8.15 3.32 -12.06
C ILE A 519 7.75 3.87 -13.42
N VAL A 520 7.27 3.02 -14.32
CA VAL A 520 6.73 3.42 -15.63
C VAL A 520 5.34 2.83 -15.77
N VAL A 521 4.35 3.68 -16.03
CA VAL A 521 2.99 3.24 -16.33
C VAL A 521 2.65 3.63 -17.76
N LEU A 522 2.26 2.64 -18.56
CA LEU A 522 1.98 2.78 -19.99
C LEU A 522 0.50 2.57 -20.27
N SER A 523 -0.02 3.28 -21.26
CA SER A 523 -1.36 3.04 -21.85
C SER A 523 -1.19 2.74 -23.34
N LEU A 524 -1.65 1.55 -23.75
CA LEU A 524 -1.60 1.04 -25.12
C LEU A 524 -3.01 1.12 -25.73
N GLN A 525 -3.09 1.71 -26.94
CA GLN A 525 -4.36 1.94 -27.66
C GLN A 525 -4.27 1.44 -29.12
#